data_a3f70d3d3637ec889b8e250f8b304edc
#
_entry.id   a3f70d3d3637ec889b8e250f8b304edc
#
_cell.length_a   1.000
_cell.length_b   1.000
_cell.length_c   1.000
_cell.angle_alpha   90.00
_cell.angle_beta   90.00
_cell.angle_gamma   90.00
#
_symmetry.space_group_name_H-M   'P 1'
#
loop_
_entity.id
_entity.type
_entity.pdbx_description
1 polymer ?
#
loop_
_entity_poly.entity_id
_entity_poly.type
_entity_poly.pdbx_seq_one_letter_code
_entity_poly.pdbx_strand_id
1 'polypeptide(L)'
;MSRKGIVFDIQRFSVNDGPGIRTTVFLKGCYLRCPWCHNPESISPKIQLRYNSKKCTTCGKCVEYVNGDGIEIINNKLRIDFNKHDQNFELINVCPNKAYETYGKKYSSDELVEIIMKDVDYYNISNGGVTFSGGEAINQFEFIKEVAIKLKKMGIHICLDISGYDPENNIENSVGFVDEYLLDYKLTKKEDYKIYIKREFDFYSTIEILKRFNKSVILRCPIIPNINDNELHFKAICKISNDYGNIRYVDILPYHNLTKIYEFKYLNKHKKYEVPSNDMKELWKEILKENSLRNGFIENEII
;
A
#
# COMPACT_ATOMS: atom_id res chain seq x y z
N MET A 1 6.32 25.91 -11.02
CA MET A 1 5.45 25.56 -9.87
C MET A 1 5.75 24.13 -9.48
N SER A 2 5.99 23.84 -8.18
CA SER A 2 6.23 22.46 -7.73
C SER A 2 4.95 21.61 -7.89
N ARG A 3 5.11 20.36 -8.32
CA ARG A 3 4.00 19.44 -8.45
C ARG A 3 3.40 19.10 -7.08
N LYS A 4 2.11 18.76 -7.07
CA LYS A 4 1.42 18.38 -5.84
C LYS A 4 0.92 16.95 -5.93
N GLY A 5 1.10 16.18 -4.85
CA GLY A 5 0.58 14.84 -4.66
C GLY A 5 -0.34 14.73 -3.46
N ILE A 6 -1.15 13.67 -3.41
CA ILE A 6 -2.03 13.37 -2.28
C ILE A 6 -1.44 12.18 -1.52
N VAL A 7 -0.97 12.46 -0.32
CA VAL A 7 -0.39 11.50 0.62
C VAL A 7 -1.40 11.29 1.75
N PHE A 8 -1.64 10.05 2.17
CA PHE A 8 -2.55 9.78 3.29
C PHE A 8 -1.83 9.45 4.58
N ASP A 9 -0.57 9.00 4.48
CA ASP A 9 0.27 8.75 5.66
C ASP A 9 1.75 8.90 5.31
N ILE A 10 2.57 9.22 6.31
CA ILE A 10 4.04 9.26 6.23
C ILE A 10 4.56 8.54 7.46
N GLN A 11 5.03 7.33 7.27
CA GLN A 11 5.62 6.53 8.33
C GLN A 11 7.13 6.73 8.36
N ARG A 12 7.63 7.34 9.42
CA ARG A 12 9.06 7.48 9.67
C ARG A 12 9.57 6.25 10.40
N PHE A 13 10.85 5.96 10.25
CA PHE A 13 11.53 4.82 10.89
C PHE A 13 10.95 3.44 10.53
N SER A 14 10.43 3.28 9.30
CA SER A 14 10.02 1.97 8.80
C SER A 14 11.25 1.08 8.56
N VAL A 15 11.15 -0.20 8.95
CA VAL A 15 12.19 -1.22 8.76
C VAL A 15 11.70 -2.39 7.88
N ASN A 16 10.44 -2.35 7.43
CA ASN A 16 9.80 -3.42 6.65
C ASN A 16 9.46 -3.02 5.21
N ASP A 17 9.84 -1.81 4.79
CA ASP A 17 9.49 -1.28 3.46
C ASP A 17 10.73 -1.10 2.58
N GLY A 18 11.65 -2.06 2.61
CA GLY A 18 12.91 -2.06 1.90
C GLY A 18 14.13 -2.01 2.82
N PRO A 19 15.37 -1.88 2.29
CA PRO A 19 16.59 -1.98 3.07
C PRO A 19 16.81 -0.77 4.00
N GLY A 20 17.32 -1.03 5.19
CA GLY A 20 17.67 -0.03 6.18
C GLY A 20 16.47 0.66 6.82
N ILE A 21 16.73 1.77 7.53
CA ILE A 21 15.68 2.61 8.12
C ILE A 21 15.14 3.55 7.04
N ARG A 22 13.81 3.62 6.90
CA ARG A 22 13.18 4.35 5.80
C ARG A 22 12.08 5.29 6.28
N THR A 23 11.83 6.32 5.49
CA THR A 23 10.56 7.04 5.53
C THR A 23 9.67 6.51 4.41
N THR A 24 8.55 5.88 4.79
CA THR A 24 7.56 5.37 3.82
C THR A 24 6.47 6.41 3.60
N VAL A 25 6.30 6.82 2.36
CA VAL A 25 5.28 7.78 1.93
C VAL A 25 4.14 7.03 1.28
N PHE A 26 2.98 7.04 1.91
CA PHE A 26 1.79 6.35 1.44
C PHE A 26 0.90 7.27 0.60
N LEU A 27 0.87 7.03 -0.71
CA LEU A 27 0.13 7.83 -1.69
C LEU A 27 -1.30 7.30 -1.89
N LYS A 28 -2.23 8.20 -2.21
CA LYS A 28 -3.62 7.85 -2.56
C LYS A 28 -3.76 7.56 -4.05
N GLY A 29 -4.72 6.70 -4.34
CA GLY A 29 -5.06 6.23 -5.69
C GLY A 29 -4.59 4.80 -5.93
N CYS A 30 -5.52 3.88 -6.16
CA CYS A 30 -5.23 2.52 -6.57
C CYS A 30 -6.30 2.05 -7.55
N TYR A 31 -5.89 1.47 -8.67
CA TYR A 31 -6.82 0.86 -9.64
C TYR A 31 -7.30 -0.52 -9.20
N LEU A 32 -6.53 -1.19 -8.33
CA LEU A 32 -6.87 -2.52 -7.85
C LEU A 32 -7.98 -2.48 -6.79
N ARG A 33 -8.65 -3.61 -6.62
CA ARG A 33 -9.76 -3.78 -5.66
C ARG A 33 -9.58 -5.03 -4.84
N CYS A 34 -8.34 -5.24 -4.35
CA CYS A 34 -7.99 -6.40 -3.53
C CYS A 34 -8.91 -6.49 -2.31
N PRO A 35 -9.66 -7.58 -2.11
CA PRO A 35 -10.59 -7.68 -0.99
C PRO A 35 -9.86 -7.83 0.37
N TRP A 36 -8.58 -8.14 0.35
CA TRP A 36 -7.68 -8.20 1.51
C TRP A 36 -6.82 -6.95 1.69
N CYS A 37 -7.13 -5.85 1.01
CA CYS A 37 -6.29 -4.65 1.04
C CYS A 37 -6.06 -4.13 2.46
N HIS A 38 -4.82 -3.94 2.86
CA HIS A 38 -4.49 -3.39 4.18
C HIS A 38 -4.70 -1.87 4.26
N ASN A 39 -4.69 -1.18 3.11
CA ASN A 39 -4.85 0.27 3.03
C ASN A 39 -6.06 0.68 2.16
N PRO A 40 -7.30 0.25 2.49
CA PRO A 40 -8.47 0.57 1.69
C PRO A 40 -8.76 2.08 1.60
N GLU A 41 -8.25 2.88 2.54
CA GLU A 41 -8.26 4.35 2.51
C GLU A 41 -7.43 4.95 1.37
N SER A 42 -6.50 4.20 0.82
CA SER A 42 -5.67 4.63 -0.31
C SER A 42 -6.36 4.46 -1.68
N ILE A 43 -7.45 3.69 -1.76
CA ILE A 43 -8.10 3.33 -3.04
C ILE A 43 -8.56 4.56 -3.81
N SER A 44 -9.22 5.52 -3.14
CA SER A 44 -9.63 6.76 -3.77
C SER A 44 -8.43 7.66 -4.05
N PRO A 45 -8.31 8.24 -5.27
CA PRO A 45 -7.28 9.24 -5.54
C PRO A 45 -7.58 10.61 -4.92
N LYS A 46 -8.76 10.78 -4.30
CA LYS A 46 -9.19 12.03 -3.69
C LYS A 46 -8.97 12.02 -2.18
N ILE A 47 -8.83 13.20 -1.59
CA ILE A 47 -8.97 13.38 -0.14
C ILE A 47 -10.40 12.97 0.23
N GLN A 48 -10.57 12.23 1.32
CA GLN A 48 -11.86 11.69 1.75
C GLN A 48 -12.17 12.06 3.19
N LEU A 49 -13.44 12.12 3.51
CA LEU A 49 -13.88 12.20 4.89
C LEU A 49 -13.72 10.85 5.58
N ARG A 50 -13.26 10.86 6.82
CA ARG A 50 -13.27 9.71 7.73
C ARG A 50 -13.96 10.06 9.03
N TYR A 51 -14.54 9.06 9.65
CA TYR A 51 -15.29 9.19 10.89
C TYR A 51 -14.75 8.25 11.96
N ASN A 52 -14.55 8.78 13.16
CA ASN A 52 -14.14 8.02 14.33
C ASN A 52 -15.31 7.88 15.30
N SER A 53 -15.93 6.70 15.31
CA SER A 53 -17.09 6.41 16.16
C SER A 53 -16.78 6.50 17.66
N LYS A 54 -15.50 6.29 18.06
CA LYS A 54 -15.07 6.43 19.47
C LYS A 54 -15.10 7.86 19.99
N LYS A 55 -15.00 8.86 19.11
CA LYS A 55 -15.10 10.28 19.47
C LYS A 55 -16.53 10.80 19.44
N CYS A 56 -17.47 10.04 18.89
CA CYS A 56 -18.83 10.48 18.70
C CYS A 56 -19.66 10.31 20.00
N THR A 57 -20.35 11.38 20.41
CA THR A 57 -21.28 11.39 21.53
C THR A 57 -22.76 11.34 21.09
N THR A 58 -23.01 11.08 19.82
CA THR A 58 -24.38 11.06 19.23
C THR A 58 -25.19 12.33 19.49
N CYS A 59 -24.53 13.49 19.53
CA CYS A 59 -25.19 14.78 19.87
C CYS A 59 -26.14 15.32 18.78
N GLY A 60 -26.21 14.69 17.60
CA GLY A 60 -27.18 15.04 16.55
C GLY A 60 -26.78 16.22 15.65
N LYS A 61 -25.78 17.05 15.96
CA LYS A 61 -25.44 18.27 15.20
C LYS A 61 -25.13 18.01 13.72
N CYS A 62 -24.47 16.90 13.37
CA CYS A 62 -24.22 16.53 11.98
C CYS A 62 -25.48 16.08 11.25
N VAL A 63 -26.46 15.45 11.95
CA VAL A 63 -27.75 15.06 11.40
C VAL A 63 -28.59 16.33 11.10
N GLU A 64 -28.58 17.27 12.00
CA GLU A 64 -29.26 18.57 11.85
C GLU A 64 -28.67 19.35 10.65
N TYR A 65 -27.34 19.41 10.56
CA TYR A 65 -26.63 20.12 9.49
C TYR A 65 -26.98 19.59 8.09
N VAL A 66 -27.13 18.27 7.92
CA VAL A 66 -27.51 17.67 6.63
C VAL A 66 -29.03 17.43 6.50
N ASN A 67 -29.87 17.92 7.43
CA ASN A 67 -31.31 17.67 7.49
C ASN A 67 -31.68 16.18 7.40
N GLY A 68 -30.87 15.31 8.00
CA GLY A 68 -31.06 13.86 7.96
C GLY A 68 -30.69 13.20 6.64
N ASP A 69 -30.22 13.94 5.64
CA ASP A 69 -29.86 13.36 4.35
C ASP A 69 -28.57 12.53 4.43
N GLY A 70 -28.74 11.21 4.57
CA GLY A 70 -27.65 10.23 4.60
C GLY A 70 -26.79 10.22 5.87
N ILE A 71 -27.19 10.96 6.94
CA ILE A 71 -26.63 10.84 8.27
C ILE A 71 -27.78 10.73 9.27
N GLU A 72 -27.80 9.64 10.02
CA GLU A 72 -28.88 9.32 10.96
C GLU A 72 -28.35 8.67 12.24
N ILE A 73 -29.12 8.73 13.32
CA ILE A 73 -28.84 8.03 14.58
C ILE A 73 -29.78 6.86 14.71
N ILE A 74 -29.23 5.63 14.69
CA ILE A 74 -30.01 4.39 14.87
C ILE A 74 -29.40 3.61 16.03
N ASN A 75 -30.24 3.22 17.00
CA ASN A 75 -29.82 2.48 18.18
C ASN A 75 -28.60 3.12 18.90
N ASN A 76 -28.68 4.43 19.10
CA ASN A 76 -27.63 5.25 19.72
C ASN A 76 -26.25 5.17 19.01
N LYS A 77 -26.24 4.91 17.69
CA LYS A 77 -25.06 4.92 16.84
C LYS A 77 -25.30 5.78 15.62
N LEU A 78 -24.31 6.58 15.25
CA LEU A 78 -24.34 7.36 14.02
C LEU A 78 -24.09 6.44 12.83
N ARG A 79 -24.92 6.55 11.80
CA ARG A 79 -24.75 5.93 10.49
C ARG A 79 -24.54 7.02 9.45
N ILE A 80 -23.58 6.82 8.57
CA ILE A 80 -23.16 7.79 7.55
C ILE A 80 -23.18 7.09 6.18
N ASP A 81 -23.91 7.65 5.23
CA ASP A 81 -23.78 7.29 3.83
C ASP A 81 -22.60 8.05 3.21
N PHE A 82 -21.44 7.40 3.18
CA PHE A 82 -20.24 7.97 2.56
C PHE A 82 -20.33 8.11 1.04
N ASN A 83 -21.35 7.56 0.35
CA ASN A 83 -21.55 7.88 -1.06
C ASN A 83 -22.03 9.32 -1.24
N LYS A 84 -22.78 9.85 -0.27
CA LYS A 84 -23.24 11.23 -0.24
C LYS A 84 -22.19 12.17 0.40
N HIS A 85 -21.52 11.74 1.47
CA HIS A 85 -20.75 12.62 2.35
C HIS A 85 -19.22 12.43 2.28
N ASP A 86 -18.69 11.61 1.38
CA ASP A 86 -17.25 11.35 1.22
C ASP A 86 -16.38 12.62 1.03
N GLN A 87 -16.98 13.68 0.50
CA GLN A 87 -16.35 14.99 0.24
C GLN A 87 -16.97 16.13 1.06
N ASN A 88 -17.85 15.83 2.02
CA ASN A 88 -18.48 16.87 2.85
C ASN A 88 -17.57 17.24 4.05
N PHE A 89 -16.54 18.01 3.79
CA PHE A 89 -15.54 18.39 4.80
C PHE A 89 -16.06 19.40 5.84
N GLU A 90 -17.22 20.05 5.60
CA GLU A 90 -17.83 20.95 6.59
C GLU A 90 -18.26 20.19 7.85
N LEU A 91 -18.51 18.89 7.76
CA LEU A 91 -18.78 18.04 8.91
C LEU A 91 -17.65 18.05 9.97
N ILE A 92 -16.42 18.36 9.57
CA ILE A 92 -15.27 18.52 10.47
C ILE A 92 -15.48 19.72 11.39
N ASN A 93 -16.01 20.81 10.85
CA ASN A 93 -16.30 22.06 11.59
C ASN A 93 -17.58 21.94 12.43
N VAL A 94 -18.58 21.21 11.91
CA VAL A 94 -19.87 20.99 12.59
C VAL A 94 -19.72 20.12 13.84
N CYS A 95 -18.79 19.17 13.85
CA CYS A 95 -18.65 18.22 14.95
C CYS A 95 -17.86 18.79 16.14
N PRO A 96 -18.48 19.04 17.31
CA PRO A 96 -17.79 19.60 18.48
C PRO A 96 -16.74 18.64 19.05
N ASN A 97 -16.94 17.33 18.85
CA ASN A 97 -16.05 16.29 19.37
C ASN A 97 -14.94 15.88 18.37
N LYS A 98 -14.82 16.60 17.24
CA LYS A 98 -13.82 16.31 16.21
C LYS A 98 -13.81 14.83 15.79
N ALA A 99 -15.02 14.25 15.65
CA ALA A 99 -15.18 12.87 15.21
C ALA A 99 -14.91 12.70 13.70
N TYR A 100 -14.96 13.79 12.93
CA TYR A 100 -14.65 13.77 11.49
C TYR A 100 -13.25 14.32 11.25
N GLU A 101 -12.54 13.70 10.33
CA GLU A 101 -11.20 14.07 9.88
C GLU A 101 -11.06 13.78 8.39
N THR A 102 -9.93 14.15 7.78
CA THR A 102 -9.64 13.80 6.40
C THR A 102 -8.70 12.60 6.30
N TYR A 103 -8.92 11.75 5.29
CA TYR A 103 -7.90 10.85 4.76
C TYR A 103 -7.25 11.49 3.54
N GLY A 104 -5.96 11.79 3.68
CA GLY A 104 -5.15 12.41 2.67
C GLY A 104 -4.98 13.91 2.87
N LYS A 105 -3.80 14.38 2.47
CA LYS A 105 -3.39 15.77 2.44
C LYS A 105 -2.60 16.02 1.16
N LYS A 106 -2.76 17.19 0.56
CA LYS A 106 -1.91 17.63 -0.55
C LYS A 106 -0.57 18.11 -0.02
N TYR A 107 0.49 17.63 -0.64
CA TYR A 107 1.86 18.10 -0.42
C TYR A 107 2.45 18.56 -1.74
N SER A 108 3.19 19.65 -1.72
CA SER A 108 4.11 19.97 -2.80
C SER A 108 5.34 19.06 -2.73
N SER A 109 6.07 18.94 -3.85
CA SER A 109 7.30 18.15 -3.87
C SER A 109 8.34 18.70 -2.89
N ASP A 110 8.39 20.02 -2.68
CA ASP A 110 9.34 20.65 -1.76
C ASP A 110 8.98 20.34 -0.29
N GLU A 111 7.71 20.50 0.10
CA GLU A 111 7.25 20.14 1.45
C GLU A 111 7.54 18.66 1.78
N LEU A 112 7.33 17.76 0.80
CA LEU A 112 7.58 16.34 1.03
C LEU A 112 9.07 16.03 1.17
N VAL A 113 9.94 16.66 0.36
CA VAL A 113 11.39 16.54 0.48
C VAL A 113 11.87 17.01 1.85
N GLU A 114 11.37 18.17 2.35
CA GLU A 114 11.73 18.67 3.69
C GLU A 114 11.37 17.66 4.80
N ILE A 115 10.21 16.99 4.69
CA ILE A 115 9.79 15.98 5.67
C ILE A 115 10.72 14.77 5.62
N ILE A 116 11.01 14.26 4.41
CA ILE A 116 11.86 13.09 4.21
C ILE A 116 13.28 13.34 4.71
N MET A 117 13.83 14.52 4.43
CA MET A 117 15.21 14.87 4.82
C MET A 117 15.42 15.03 6.33
N LYS A 118 14.36 15.08 7.14
CA LYS A 118 14.48 15.05 8.61
C LYS A 118 15.09 13.75 9.15
N ASP A 119 15.12 12.69 8.34
CA ASP A 119 15.61 11.37 8.72
C ASP A 119 16.94 11.01 8.03
N VAL A 120 17.61 11.97 7.38
CA VAL A 120 18.80 11.72 6.57
C VAL A 120 19.93 11.01 7.33
N ASP A 121 20.13 11.34 8.60
CA ASP A 121 21.18 10.73 9.42
C ASP A 121 20.91 9.23 9.62
N TYR A 122 19.65 8.84 9.78
CA TYR A 122 19.26 7.42 9.90
C TYR A 122 19.43 6.68 8.57
N TYR A 123 19.16 7.34 7.43
CA TYR A 123 19.40 6.72 6.12
C TYR A 123 20.89 6.46 5.91
N ASN A 124 21.75 7.39 6.26
CA ASN A 124 23.21 7.27 6.09
C ASN A 124 23.78 6.14 6.95
N ILE A 125 23.32 5.98 8.20
CA ILE A 125 23.81 4.96 9.12
C ILE A 125 23.33 3.56 8.71
N SER A 126 22.10 3.44 8.19
CA SER A 126 21.45 2.14 7.93
C SER A 126 21.50 1.71 6.46
N ASN A 127 22.03 2.53 5.56
CA ASN A 127 21.88 2.39 4.11
C ASN A 127 20.39 2.37 3.69
N GLY A 128 19.57 3.16 4.39
CA GLY A 128 18.15 3.31 4.17
C GLY A 128 17.79 4.40 3.16
N GLY A 129 16.59 4.97 3.28
CA GLY A 129 16.15 6.04 2.39
C GLY A 129 14.65 6.26 2.40
N VAL A 130 14.05 6.51 1.25
CA VAL A 130 12.60 6.70 1.12
C VAL A 130 11.97 5.54 0.34
N THR A 131 10.73 5.17 0.74
CA THR A 131 9.88 4.26 -0.03
C THR A 131 8.58 4.98 -0.39
N PHE A 132 8.25 5.00 -1.66
CA PHE A 132 6.92 5.42 -2.13
C PHE A 132 6.04 4.20 -2.24
N SER A 133 4.93 4.20 -1.49
CA SER A 133 3.97 3.11 -1.35
C SER A 133 2.52 3.66 -1.26
N GLY A 134 1.61 2.91 -0.66
CA GLY A 134 0.24 3.36 -0.35
C GLY A 134 -0.85 2.60 -1.06
N GLY A 135 -1.49 3.22 -2.04
CA GLY A 135 -2.41 2.54 -2.96
C GLY A 135 -1.63 1.84 -4.08
N GLU A 136 -1.49 2.53 -5.21
CA GLU A 136 -0.52 2.21 -6.25
C GLU A 136 0.32 3.48 -6.46
N ALA A 137 1.52 3.49 -5.91
CA ALA A 137 2.33 4.71 -5.87
C ALA A 137 2.58 5.29 -7.26
N ILE A 138 2.79 4.41 -8.25
CA ILE A 138 3.07 4.80 -9.64
C ILE A 138 1.95 5.61 -10.30
N ASN A 139 0.73 5.59 -9.74
CA ASN A 139 -0.38 6.42 -10.25
C ASN A 139 -0.17 7.93 -10.06
N GLN A 140 0.73 8.33 -9.15
CA GLN A 140 1.14 9.72 -8.98
C GLN A 140 2.55 9.95 -9.53
N PHE A 141 2.87 9.32 -10.66
CA PHE A 141 4.18 9.24 -11.28
C PHE A 141 4.91 10.58 -11.35
N GLU A 142 4.28 11.59 -11.92
CA GLU A 142 4.92 12.89 -12.13
C GLU A 142 5.27 13.62 -10.82
N PHE A 143 4.48 13.41 -9.78
CA PHE A 143 4.78 13.93 -8.44
C PHE A 143 5.95 13.18 -7.82
N ILE A 144 5.91 11.83 -7.84
CA ILE A 144 7.00 10.99 -7.33
C ILE A 144 8.30 11.30 -8.06
N LYS A 145 8.27 11.40 -9.39
CA LYS A 145 9.44 11.72 -10.22
C LYS A 145 10.11 13.03 -9.78
N GLU A 146 9.34 14.09 -9.55
CA GLU A 146 9.90 15.36 -9.11
C GLU A 146 10.54 15.26 -7.73
N VAL A 147 9.88 14.60 -6.76
CA VAL A 147 10.41 14.35 -5.41
C VAL A 147 11.68 13.49 -5.50
N ALA A 148 11.62 12.38 -6.23
CA ALA A 148 12.71 11.44 -6.38
C ALA A 148 13.97 12.08 -7.00
N ILE A 149 13.81 12.88 -8.05
CA ILE A 149 14.96 13.59 -8.67
C ILE A 149 15.61 14.56 -7.67
N LYS A 150 14.85 15.26 -6.83
CA LYS A 150 15.39 16.12 -5.77
C LYS A 150 16.18 15.31 -4.74
N LEU A 151 15.61 14.21 -4.27
CA LEU A 151 16.24 13.31 -3.28
C LEU A 151 17.48 12.61 -3.83
N LYS A 152 17.48 12.20 -5.11
CA LYS A 152 18.65 11.60 -5.77
C LYS A 152 19.84 12.55 -5.83
N LYS A 153 19.61 13.85 -6.05
CA LYS A 153 20.68 14.87 -5.99
C LYS A 153 21.31 15.01 -4.59
N MET A 154 20.60 14.58 -3.54
CA MET A 154 21.04 14.54 -2.16
C MET A 154 21.61 13.17 -1.73
N GLY A 155 21.74 12.22 -2.69
CA GLY A 155 22.28 10.88 -2.43
C GLY A 155 21.30 9.91 -1.77
N ILE A 156 20.01 10.23 -1.68
CA ILE A 156 19.03 9.37 -1.00
C ILE A 156 18.66 8.17 -1.87
N HIS A 157 18.64 7.00 -1.25
CA HIS A 157 18.18 5.74 -1.86
C HIS A 157 16.66 5.71 -1.95
N ILE A 158 16.13 5.32 -3.13
CA ILE A 158 14.69 5.34 -3.43
C ILE A 158 14.17 3.95 -3.73
N CYS A 159 13.19 3.51 -2.96
CA CYS A 159 12.37 2.34 -3.25
C CYS A 159 11.00 2.75 -3.78
N LEU A 160 10.45 1.92 -4.66
CA LEU A 160 9.08 2.04 -5.17
C LEU A 160 8.33 0.73 -4.92
N ASP A 161 7.27 0.79 -4.14
CA ASP A 161 6.40 -0.34 -3.81
C ASP A 161 5.20 -0.36 -4.77
N ILE A 162 5.12 -1.41 -5.60
CA ILE A 162 4.20 -1.52 -6.73
C ILE A 162 3.56 -2.90 -6.83
N SER A 163 2.36 -2.95 -7.38
CA SER A 163 1.68 -4.20 -7.72
C SER A 163 2.10 -4.80 -9.07
N GLY A 164 2.76 -4.02 -9.90
CA GLY A 164 3.05 -4.35 -11.30
C GLY A 164 1.94 -3.98 -12.29
N TYR A 165 0.79 -3.50 -11.84
CA TYR A 165 -0.25 -2.98 -12.71
C TYR A 165 0.07 -1.54 -13.14
N ASP A 166 0.47 -1.36 -14.39
CA ASP A 166 0.94 -0.08 -14.92
C ASP A 166 0.37 0.20 -16.33
N PRO A 167 -0.86 0.70 -16.42
CA PRO A 167 -1.50 0.98 -17.71
C PRO A 167 -0.87 2.16 -18.48
N GLU A 168 0.00 2.94 -17.83
CA GLU A 168 0.60 4.16 -18.40
C GLU A 168 2.10 4.00 -18.71
N ASN A 169 2.67 2.80 -18.53
CA ASN A 169 4.10 2.49 -18.70
C ASN A 169 5.04 3.37 -17.83
N ASN A 170 4.57 3.78 -16.66
CA ASN A 170 5.32 4.62 -15.74
C ASN A 170 6.44 3.85 -15.01
N ILE A 171 6.34 2.51 -14.90
CA ILE A 171 7.38 1.66 -14.31
C ILE A 171 8.67 1.78 -15.14
N GLU A 172 8.60 1.62 -16.47
CA GLU A 172 9.76 1.79 -17.33
C GLU A 172 10.34 3.20 -17.25
N ASN A 173 9.48 4.22 -17.19
CA ASN A 173 9.91 5.61 -17.05
C ASN A 173 10.53 5.92 -15.67
N SER A 174 10.30 5.07 -14.66
CA SER A 174 10.81 5.27 -13.30
C SER A 174 12.23 4.74 -13.08
N VAL A 175 12.73 3.87 -13.98
CA VAL A 175 14.04 3.19 -13.80
C VAL A 175 15.22 4.15 -13.68
N GLY A 176 15.10 5.37 -14.22
CA GLY A 176 16.17 6.38 -14.14
C GLY A 176 16.39 6.98 -12.75
N PHE A 177 15.44 6.85 -11.82
CA PHE A 177 15.51 7.47 -10.49
C PHE A 177 15.16 6.53 -9.34
N VAL A 178 14.61 5.34 -9.60
CA VAL A 178 14.35 4.30 -8.58
C VAL A 178 15.55 3.37 -8.49
N ASP A 179 16.00 3.08 -7.29
CA ASP A 179 17.13 2.17 -7.02
C ASP A 179 16.65 0.73 -6.83
N GLU A 180 15.56 0.52 -6.13
CA GLU A 180 15.02 -0.81 -5.82
C GLU A 180 13.48 -0.84 -5.88
N TYR A 181 12.91 -1.94 -6.33
CA TYR A 181 11.48 -2.14 -6.42
C TYR A 181 11.01 -3.20 -5.42
N LEU A 182 9.96 -2.87 -4.65
CA LEU A 182 9.19 -3.84 -3.92
C LEU A 182 8.03 -4.24 -4.83
N LEU A 183 8.08 -5.43 -5.41
CA LEU A 183 7.11 -5.88 -6.41
C LEU A 183 6.21 -6.96 -5.82
N ASP A 184 4.93 -6.68 -5.73
CA ASP A 184 3.95 -7.60 -5.16
C ASP A 184 3.51 -8.68 -6.15
N TYR A 185 3.81 -9.95 -5.85
CA TYR A 185 3.24 -11.11 -6.56
C TYR A 185 2.03 -11.64 -5.80
N LYS A 186 0.84 -11.21 -6.21
CA LYS A 186 -0.40 -11.45 -5.44
C LYS A 186 -1.10 -12.75 -5.81
N LEU A 187 -1.07 -13.16 -7.07
CA LEU A 187 -1.82 -14.32 -7.60
C LEU A 187 -1.04 -14.97 -8.76
N THR A 188 -1.30 -16.26 -9.03
CA THR A 188 -0.65 -17.00 -10.13
C THR A 188 -1.53 -17.07 -11.37
N LYS A 189 -2.83 -17.34 -11.21
CA LYS A 189 -3.74 -17.51 -12.33
C LYS A 189 -4.26 -16.16 -12.81
N LYS A 190 -4.30 -15.95 -14.14
CA LYS A 190 -4.84 -14.73 -14.73
C LYS A 190 -6.32 -14.48 -14.38
N GLU A 191 -7.09 -15.56 -14.30
CA GLU A 191 -8.51 -15.51 -13.95
C GLU A 191 -8.71 -14.99 -12.54
N ASP A 192 -7.84 -15.37 -11.59
CA ASP A 192 -7.91 -14.92 -10.21
C ASP A 192 -7.66 -13.41 -10.07
N TYR A 193 -6.79 -12.83 -10.88
CA TYR A 193 -6.60 -11.38 -10.96
C TYR A 193 -7.91 -10.66 -11.31
N LYS A 194 -8.66 -11.18 -12.29
CA LYS A 194 -9.97 -10.63 -12.66
C LYS A 194 -11.01 -10.80 -11.56
N ILE A 195 -11.04 -11.97 -10.93
CA ILE A 195 -12.02 -12.33 -9.90
C ILE A 195 -11.80 -11.50 -8.63
N TYR A 196 -10.57 -11.49 -8.11
CA TYR A 196 -10.26 -10.89 -6.81
C TYR A 196 -9.87 -9.42 -6.91
N ILE A 197 -8.96 -9.08 -7.82
CA ILE A 197 -8.33 -7.75 -7.89
C ILE A 197 -9.09 -6.81 -8.84
N LYS A 198 -10.00 -7.37 -9.68
CA LYS A 198 -10.83 -6.63 -10.65
C LYS A 198 -10.02 -5.95 -11.75
N ARG A 199 -8.84 -6.48 -12.05
CA ARG A 199 -7.97 -6.06 -13.16
C ARG A 199 -7.30 -7.29 -13.76
N GLU A 200 -7.01 -7.20 -15.06
CA GLU A 200 -6.15 -8.13 -15.76
C GLU A 200 -4.85 -7.41 -16.10
N PHE A 201 -3.74 -8.02 -15.79
CA PHE A 201 -2.41 -7.57 -16.23
C PHE A 201 -1.44 -8.73 -16.21
N ASP A 202 -0.34 -8.55 -16.90
CA ASP A 202 0.74 -9.51 -16.96
C ASP A 202 1.85 -9.11 -16.00
N PHE A 203 1.96 -9.80 -14.87
CA PHE A 203 3.03 -9.61 -13.89
C PHE A 203 4.42 -9.78 -14.52
N TYR A 204 4.55 -10.76 -15.44
CA TYR A 204 5.83 -11.07 -16.05
C TYR A 204 6.34 -9.94 -16.94
N SER A 205 5.49 -9.18 -17.57
CA SER A 205 5.91 -8.00 -18.33
C SER A 205 6.65 -6.98 -17.46
N THR A 206 6.18 -6.77 -16.23
CA THR A 206 6.83 -5.84 -15.28
C THR A 206 8.20 -6.35 -14.85
N ILE A 207 8.31 -7.62 -14.44
CA ILE A 207 9.60 -8.15 -13.97
C ILE A 207 10.63 -8.23 -15.10
N GLU A 208 10.22 -8.47 -16.34
CA GLU A 208 11.10 -8.43 -17.52
C GLU A 208 11.60 -6.99 -17.81
N ILE A 209 10.77 -5.96 -17.64
CA ILE A 209 11.22 -4.56 -17.73
C ILE A 209 12.29 -4.31 -16.68
N LEU A 210 12.05 -4.66 -15.41
CA LEU A 210 13.00 -4.44 -14.33
C LEU A 210 14.32 -5.22 -14.52
N LYS A 211 14.24 -6.45 -15.06
CA LYS A 211 15.42 -7.25 -15.42
C LYS A 211 16.22 -6.60 -16.54
N ARG A 212 15.55 -6.14 -17.62
CA ARG A 212 16.19 -5.47 -18.77
C ARG A 212 17.02 -4.25 -18.35
N PHE A 213 16.54 -3.49 -17.35
CA PHE A 213 17.23 -2.33 -16.80
C PHE A 213 18.12 -2.67 -15.58
N ASN A 214 18.33 -3.95 -15.30
CA ASN A 214 19.13 -4.44 -14.17
C ASN A 214 18.75 -3.81 -12.82
N LYS A 215 17.42 -3.67 -12.56
CA LYS A 215 16.91 -3.11 -11.31
C LYS A 215 16.75 -4.17 -10.25
N SER A 216 17.23 -3.86 -9.03
CA SER A 216 17.03 -4.72 -7.86
C SER A 216 15.56 -4.82 -7.50
N VAL A 217 15.10 -6.04 -7.21
CA VAL A 217 13.69 -6.34 -6.87
C VAL A 217 13.64 -7.12 -5.56
N ILE A 218 12.81 -6.66 -4.64
CA ILE A 218 12.31 -7.46 -3.52
C ILE A 218 10.93 -7.98 -3.94
N LEU A 219 10.81 -9.30 -4.08
CA LEU A 219 9.55 -9.92 -4.46
C LEU A 219 8.69 -10.10 -3.21
N ARG A 220 7.59 -9.36 -3.10
CA ARG A 220 6.67 -9.41 -1.96
C ARG A 220 5.49 -10.31 -2.31
N CYS A 221 5.26 -11.31 -1.46
CA CYS A 221 4.24 -12.33 -1.70
C CYS A 221 3.22 -12.35 -0.57
N PRO A 222 2.13 -11.57 -0.65
CA PRO A 222 1.06 -11.65 0.32
C PRO A 222 0.32 -12.99 0.20
N ILE A 223 0.31 -13.76 1.29
CA ILE A 223 -0.35 -15.08 1.34
C ILE A 223 -1.63 -14.98 2.15
N ILE A 224 -2.75 -15.22 1.48
CA ILE A 224 -4.09 -15.14 2.04
C ILE A 224 -4.70 -16.54 2.10
N PRO A 225 -5.01 -17.06 3.30
CA PRO A 225 -5.60 -18.39 3.47
C PRO A 225 -6.85 -18.60 2.60
N ASN A 226 -6.94 -19.76 1.98
CA ASN A 226 -8.01 -20.18 1.07
C ASN A 226 -8.12 -19.36 -0.25
N ILE A 227 -7.12 -18.53 -0.56
CA ILE A 227 -7.06 -17.78 -1.83
C ILE A 227 -5.83 -18.20 -2.64
N ASN A 228 -4.64 -17.98 -2.10
CA ASN A 228 -3.38 -18.23 -2.79
C ASN A 228 -2.38 -19.06 -1.97
N ASP A 229 -2.77 -19.57 -0.80
CA ASP A 229 -1.98 -20.46 0.06
C ASP A 229 -1.97 -21.91 -0.47
N ASN A 230 -1.62 -22.09 -1.72
CA ASN A 230 -1.66 -23.38 -2.40
C ASN A 230 -0.34 -23.68 -3.11
N GLU A 231 -0.10 -24.97 -3.36
CA GLU A 231 1.14 -25.48 -3.94
C GLU A 231 1.48 -24.82 -5.28
N LEU A 232 0.48 -24.56 -6.13
CA LEU A 232 0.69 -23.89 -7.42
C LEU A 232 1.29 -22.50 -7.24
N HIS A 233 0.79 -21.73 -6.27
CA HIS A 233 1.28 -20.39 -6.01
C HIS A 233 2.69 -20.41 -5.41
N PHE A 234 2.97 -21.29 -4.46
CA PHE A 234 4.31 -21.44 -3.88
C PHE A 234 5.35 -21.90 -4.91
N LYS A 235 5.02 -22.86 -5.77
CA LYS A 235 5.89 -23.27 -6.89
C LYS A 235 6.17 -22.12 -7.87
N ALA A 236 5.16 -21.29 -8.15
CA ALA A 236 5.37 -20.11 -9.00
C ALA A 236 6.29 -19.07 -8.35
N ILE A 237 6.16 -18.82 -7.05
CA ILE A 237 7.07 -17.93 -6.29
C ILE A 237 8.51 -18.46 -6.38
N CYS A 238 8.72 -19.75 -6.11
CA CYS A 238 10.05 -20.38 -6.18
C CYS A 238 10.63 -20.28 -7.60
N LYS A 239 9.82 -20.56 -8.62
CA LYS A 239 10.22 -20.44 -10.02
C LYS A 239 10.66 -19.02 -10.36
N ILE A 240 9.86 -18.01 -9.99
CA ILE A 240 10.20 -16.59 -10.22
C ILE A 240 11.52 -16.26 -9.53
N SER A 241 11.71 -16.64 -8.27
CA SER A 241 12.94 -16.35 -7.52
C SER A 241 14.20 -16.96 -8.17
N ASN A 242 14.08 -18.08 -8.86
CA ASN A 242 15.19 -18.77 -9.52
C ASN A 242 15.44 -18.27 -10.95
N ASP A 243 14.38 -17.93 -11.70
CA ASP A 243 14.48 -17.51 -13.10
C ASP A 243 14.97 -16.04 -13.26
N TYR A 244 14.76 -15.23 -12.22
CA TYR A 244 15.04 -13.79 -12.26
C TYR A 244 16.20 -13.41 -11.32
N GLY A 245 17.42 -13.32 -11.87
CA GLY A 245 18.65 -13.03 -11.11
C GLY A 245 18.70 -11.67 -10.43
N ASN A 246 17.83 -10.73 -10.83
CA ASN A 246 17.68 -9.40 -10.24
C ASN A 246 16.78 -9.38 -9.01
N ILE A 247 16.13 -10.49 -8.64
CA ILE A 247 15.44 -10.64 -7.36
C ILE A 247 16.48 -10.81 -6.26
N ARG A 248 16.52 -9.84 -5.36
CA ARG A 248 17.43 -9.83 -4.22
C ARG A 248 17.02 -10.84 -3.16
N TYR A 249 15.75 -10.84 -2.80
CA TYR A 249 15.11 -11.82 -1.92
C TYR A 249 13.59 -11.83 -2.11
N VAL A 250 12.96 -12.86 -1.55
CA VAL A 250 11.50 -13.04 -1.53
C VAL A 250 11.00 -12.81 -0.11
N ASP A 251 9.97 -12.00 0.03
CA ASP A 251 9.33 -11.68 1.30
C ASP A 251 7.92 -12.27 1.32
N ILE A 252 7.73 -13.35 2.07
CA ILE A 252 6.44 -13.99 2.29
C ILE A 252 5.69 -13.23 3.36
N LEU A 253 4.55 -12.65 3.01
CA LEU A 253 3.75 -11.79 3.86
C LEU A 253 2.46 -12.49 4.29
N PRO A 254 2.42 -13.17 5.44
CA PRO A 254 1.19 -13.79 5.94
C PRO A 254 0.11 -12.72 6.16
N TYR A 255 -1.12 -13.05 5.74
CA TYR A 255 -2.24 -12.16 5.94
C TYR A 255 -2.51 -11.92 7.43
N HIS A 256 -2.80 -10.68 7.79
CA HIS A 256 -3.25 -10.30 9.13
C HIS A 256 -4.41 -9.31 9.05
N ASN A 257 -5.32 -9.39 10.02
CA ASN A 257 -6.44 -8.47 10.12
C ASN A 257 -5.99 -7.16 10.76
N LEU A 258 -6.04 -6.06 9.99
CA LEU A 258 -5.88 -4.73 10.54
C LEU A 258 -7.22 -4.21 11.07
N THR A 259 -7.26 -3.86 12.35
CA THR A 259 -8.43 -3.19 12.92
C THR A 259 -8.39 -1.71 12.54
N LYS A 260 -9.27 -1.29 11.64
CA LYS A 260 -9.42 0.12 11.30
C LYS A 260 -10.34 0.80 12.32
N ILE A 261 -9.86 1.89 12.88
CA ILE A 261 -10.62 2.69 13.89
C ILE A 261 -11.62 3.62 13.20
N TYR A 262 -11.32 4.00 11.97
CA TYR A 262 -12.11 4.98 11.21
C TYR A 262 -13.04 4.32 10.21
N GLU A 263 -14.24 4.85 10.09
CA GLU A 263 -15.19 4.52 9.04
C GLU A 263 -15.03 5.47 7.85
N PHE A 264 -15.08 4.95 6.62
CA PHE A 264 -14.98 5.69 5.37
C PHE A 264 -15.56 4.87 4.20
N LYS A 265 -15.68 5.49 3.03
CA LYS A 265 -16.42 4.97 1.86
C LYS A 265 -16.09 3.53 1.45
N TYR A 266 -14.85 3.09 1.54
CA TYR A 266 -14.43 1.77 1.05
C TYR A 266 -14.30 0.70 2.14
N LEU A 267 -14.44 1.06 3.42
CA LEU A 267 -14.26 0.11 4.51
C LEU A 267 -15.24 -1.07 4.44
N ASN A 268 -16.50 -0.81 4.10
CA ASN A 268 -17.57 -1.83 4.04
C ASN A 268 -17.37 -2.83 2.88
N LYS A 269 -16.44 -2.58 1.96
CA LYS A 269 -16.10 -3.50 0.86
C LYS A 269 -14.91 -4.39 1.19
N HIS A 270 -14.26 -4.16 2.31
CA HIS A 270 -13.13 -4.95 2.78
C HIS A 270 -13.62 -6.26 3.41
N LYS A 271 -13.09 -7.38 2.93
CA LYS A 271 -13.37 -8.69 3.52
C LYS A 271 -12.31 -9.03 4.56
N LYS A 272 -12.74 -9.64 5.66
CA LYS A 272 -11.85 -10.27 6.61
C LYS A 272 -11.63 -11.72 6.17
N TYR A 273 -10.38 -12.12 6.15
CA TYR A 273 -9.96 -13.49 5.90
C TYR A 273 -9.46 -14.13 7.18
N GLU A 274 -9.26 -15.42 7.15
CA GLU A 274 -8.61 -16.15 8.22
C GLU A 274 -7.17 -15.65 8.39
N VAL A 275 -6.74 -15.49 9.64
CA VAL A 275 -5.33 -15.21 9.96
C VAL A 275 -4.62 -16.56 10.03
N PRO A 276 -3.53 -16.77 9.27
CA PRO A 276 -2.85 -18.05 9.25
C PRO A 276 -2.31 -18.41 10.63
N SER A 277 -2.51 -19.67 11.02
CA SER A 277 -1.93 -20.23 12.24
C SER A 277 -0.42 -20.44 12.08
N ASN A 278 0.28 -20.68 13.17
CA ASN A 278 1.70 -21.02 13.12
C ASN A 278 1.93 -22.33 12.35
N ASP A 279 1.07 -23.34 12.53
CA ASP A 279 1.16 -24.60 11.79
C ASP A 279 1.05 -24.41 10.28
N MET A 280 0.14 -23.51 9.82
CA MET A 280 0.05 -23.15 8.41
C MET A 280 1.34 -22.48 7.91
N LYS A 281 1.92 -21.57 8.68
CA LYS A 281 3.16 -20.90 8.30
C LYS A 281 4.33 -21.87 8.20
N GLU A 282 4.43 -22.82 9.12
CA GLU A 282 5.46 -23.87 9.07
C GLU A 282 5.28 -24.77 7.83
N LEU A 283 4.04 -25.18 7.54
CA LEU A 283 3.76 -25.90 6.30
C LEU A 283 4.17 -25.11 5.04
N TRP A 284 3.90 -23.81 5.01
CA TRP A 284 4.35 -22.96 3.89
C TRP A 284 5.87 -22.92 3.75
N LYS A 285 6.59 -22.82 4.88
CA LYS A 285 8.06 -22.87 4.89
C LYS A 285 8.57 -24.20 4.33
N GLU A 286 7.97 -25.34 4.71
CA GLU A 286 8.33 -26.65 4.19
C GLU A 286 8.13 -26.72 2.67
N ILE A 287 6.95 -26.34 2.16
CA ILE A 287 6.66 -26.32 0.72
C ILE A 287 7.65 -25.43 -0.04
N LEU A 288 7.98 -24.26 0.49
CA LEU A 288 8.92 -23.32 -0.15
C LEU A 288 10.35 -23.89 -0.19
N LYS A 289 10.80 -24.56 0.90
CA LYS A 289 12.10 -25.24 0.96
C LYS A 289 12.18 -26.40 -0.04
N GLU A 290 11.17 -27.26 -0.07
CA GLU A 290 11.10 -28.40 -1.00
C GLU A 290 11.16 -27.96 -2.46
N ASN A 291 10.60 -26.79 -2.78
CA ASN A 291 10.63 -26.21 -4.12
C ASN A 291 11.83 -25.26 -4.35
N SER A 292 12.86 -25.30 -3.49
CA SER A 292 14.13 -24.59 -3.65
C SER A 292 13.95 -23.07 -3.76
N LEU A 293 13.20 -22.46 -2.84
CA LEU A 293 13.09 -21.01 -2.77
C LEU A 293 14.48 -20.36 -2.56
N ARG A 294 14.81 -19.39 -3.39
CA ARG A 294 16.06 -18.64 -3.29
C ARG A 294 15.91 -17.40 -2.42
N ASN A 295 16.69 -17.30 -1.34
CA ASN A 295 16.73 -16.12 -0.46
C ASN A 295 15.33 -15.69 0.02
N GLY A 296 14.58 -16.58 0.67
CA GLY A 296 13.24 -16.29 1.17
C GLY A 296 13.19 -15.94 2.64
N PHE A 297 12.25 -15.09 3.01
CA PHE A 297 11.92 -14.71 4.38
C PHE A 297 10.42 -14.82 4.62
N ILE A 298 10.04 -15.18 5.84
CA ILE A 298 8.69 -15.08 6.35
C ILE A 298 8.74 -14.44 7.74
N GLU A 299 8.04 -13.32 7.96
CA GLU A 299 8.07 -12.57 9.23
C GLU A 299 9.50 -12.27 9.72
N ASN A 300 10.42 -11.94 8.78
CA ASN A 300 11.87 -11.71 8.99
C ASN A 300 12.69 -12.97 9.38
N GLU A 301 12.12 -14.16 9.35
CA GLU A 301 12.84 -15.41 9.50
C GLU A 301 13.26 -15.97 8.14
N ILE A 302 14.48 -16.49 8.05
CA ILE A 302 15.01 -17.10 6.80
C ILE A 302 14.28 -18.45 6.58
N ILE A 303 13.84 -18.68 5.34
CA ILE A 303 13.18 -19.93 4.91
C ILE A 303 14.21 -20.94 4.43
#